data_13ceb97c0166733ba376566b5e905e1b
#
_entry.id   13ceb97c0166733ba376566b5e905e1b
#
_cell.length_a   1.000
_cell.length_b   1.000
_cell.length_c   1.000
_cell.angle_alpha   90.00
_cell.angle_beta   90.00
_cell.angle_gamma   90.00
#
_symmetry.space_group_name_H-M   'P 1'
#
loop_
_entity.id
_entity.type
_entity.pdbx_description
1 polymer ?
#
loop_
_entity_poly.entity_id
_entity_poly.type
_entity_poly.pdbx_seq_one_letter_code
_entity_poly.pdbx_strand_id
1 'polypeptide(L)'
;MKNNLLSLLILGVIVVAAYMIVQTVRGTAQAASQPFQALNEQNRAMQTQVANLLHPTPTIIPDPMTYINEIRSLARLETIQYSVEKVITGETGGGALAFAFSDKILFVGHGTVIAGIDMEKLQPENMRYENGVLTVKLPPAEVLVATLDNEKSYVYDRQTGFLTKPDPNLETQVRQVAEQEILKAALEDGILEQAQANAETYLFKFFAALGFPNTIFVK
;
A
#
# COMPACT_ATOMS: atom_id res chain seq x y z
N MET A 1 24.55 23.49 -91.02
CA MET A 1 24.57 23.62 -89.55
C MET A 1 23.19 23.90 -88.94
N LYS A 2 22.21 24.50 -89.66
CA LYS A 2 20.87 24.83 -89.06
C LYS A 2 20.00 23.56 -88.79
N ASN A 3 20.10 22.49 -89.57
CA ASN A 3 19.26 21.29 -89.41
C ASN A 3 19.61 20.46 -88.18
N ASN A 4 20.87 20.44 -87.78
CA ASN A 4 21.30 19.64 -86.60
C ASN A 4 20.85 20.29 -85.24
N LEU A 5 20.73 21.61 -85.24
CA LEU A 5 20.26 22.33 -84.01
C LEU A 5 18.77 22.06 -83.78
N LEU A 6 17.97 22.02 -84.86
CA LEU A 6 16.54 21.72 -84.80
C LEU A 6 16.26 20.30 -84.34
N SER A 7 17.04 19.32 -84.89
CA SER A 7 16.96 17.92 -84.42
C SER A 7 17.30 17.74 -82.92
N LEU A 8 18.28 18.48 -82.46
CA LEU A 8 18.69 18.41 -81.05
C LEU A 8 17.64 18.99 -80.11
N LEU A 9 16.97 20.09 -80.57
CA LEU A 9 15.85 20.66 -79.86
C LEU A 9 14.64 19.71 -79.80
N ILE A 10 14.27 19.08 -80.87
CA ILE A 10 13.20 18.09 -80.96
C ILE A 10 13.48 16.91 -80.02
N LEU A 11 14.72 16.39 -80.06
CA LEU A 11 15.15 15.28 -79.17
C LEU A 11 15.05 15.67 -77.72
N GLY A 12 15.44 16.91 -77.35
CA GLY A 12 15.29 17.46 -75.99
C GLY A 12 13.85 17.51 -75.49
N VAL A 13 12.93 17.98 -76.33
CA VAL A 13 11.49 18.02 -76.04
C VAL A 13 10.92 16.61 -75.86
N ILE A 14 11.31 15.64 -76.68
CA ILE A 14 10.83 14.27 -76.52
C ILE A 14 11.34 13.64 -75.24
N VAL A 15 12.60 13.88 -74.82
CA VAL A 15 13.14 13.37 -73.56
C VAL A 15 12.41 14.00 -72.34
N VAL A 16 12.14 15.31 -72.39
CA VAL A 16 11.39 15.99 -71.31
C VAL A 16 9.95 15.45 -71.26
N ALA A 17 9.28 15.29 -72.42
CA ALA A 17 7.94 14.72 -72.46
C ALA A 17 7.90 13.28 -71.92
N ALA A 18 8.85 12.44 -72.31
CA ALA A 18 8.97 11.07 -71.80
C ALA A 18 9.21 11.06 -70.29
N TYR A 19 10.06 11.93 -69.76
CA TYR A 19 10.30 12.07 -68.32
C TYR A 19 9.04 12.49 -67.56
N MET A 20 8.28 13.48 -68.07
CA MET A 20 7.03 13.90 -67.49
C MET A 20 5.96 12.79 -67.48
N ILE A 21 5.86 12.01 -68.54
CA ILE A 21 4.94 10.87 -68.61
C ILE A 21 5.31 9.81 -67.55
N VAL A 22 6.59 9.50 -67.41
CA VAL A 22 7.06 8.52 -66.40
C VAL A 22 6.79 9.01 -64.98
N GLN A 23 6.99 10.29 -64.70
CA GLN A 23 6.66 10.92 -63.40
C GLN A 23 5.15 10.87 -63.09
N THR A 24 4.31 11.17 -64.08
CA THR A 24 2.86 11.16 -63.93
C THR A 24 2.33 9.73 -63.67
N VAL A 25 2.87 8.73 -64.40
CA VAL A 25 2.48 7.33 -64.22
C VAL A 25 2.94 6.80 -62.87
N ARG A 26 4.12 7.19 -62.40
CA ARG A 26 4.57 6.82 -61.06
C ARG A 26 3.71 7.44 -59.95
N GLY A 27 3.31 8.71 -60.10
CA GLY A 27 2.46 9.39 -59.12
C GLY A 27 1.03 8.79 -59.05
N THR A 28 0.45 8.43 -60.22
CA THR A 28 -0.88 7.78 -60.22
C THR A 28 -0.87 6.35 -59.75
N ALA A 29 0.21 5.60 -59.95
CA ALA A 29 0.34 4.24 -59.43
C ALA A 29 0.45 4.22 -57.89
N GLN A 30 1.14 5.19 -57.29
CA GLN A 30 1.20 5.36 -55.82
C GLN A 30 -0.12 5.82 -55.21
N ALA A 31 -0.82 6.74 -55.85
CA ALA A 31 -2.12 7.22 -55.42
C ALA A 31 -3.23 6.15 -55.49
N ALA A 32 -3.15 5.24 -56.45
CA ALA A 32 -4.10 4.14 -56.63
C ALA A 32 -3.93 3.01 -55.57
N SER A 33 -2.73 2.85 -55.02
CA SER A 33 -2.46 1.81 -54.01
C SER A 33 -2.85 2.20 -52.59
N GLN A 34 -2.95 3.51 -52.25
CA GLN A 34 -3.31 3.97 -50.93
C GLN A 34 -4.71 3.54 -50.45
N PRO A 35 -5.78 3.60 -51.27
CA PRO A 35 -7.10 3.14 -50.82
C PRO A 35 -7.17 1.65 -50.55
N PHE A 36 -6.37 0.83 -51.30
CA PHE A 36 -6.30 -0.62 -51.07
C PHE A 36 -5.55 -0.98 -49.77
N GLN A 37 -4.53 -0.22 -49.42
CA GLN A 37 -3.82 -0.40 -48.14
C GLN A 37 -4.72 -0.04 -46.96
N ALA A 38 -5.44 1.10 -47.03
CA ALA A 38 -6.38 1.50 -45.99
C ALA A 38 -7.54 0.50 -45.82
N LEU A 39 -8.08 -0.06 -46.92
CA LEU A 39 -9.09 -1.12 -46.87
C LEU A 39 -8.53 -2.43 -46.25
N ASN A 40 -7.30 -2.80 -46.53
CA ASN A 40 -6.68 -3.96 -45.92
C ASN A 40 -6.42 -3.77 -44.43
N GLU A 41 -6.02 -2.58 -43.99
CA GLU A 41 -5.84 -2.27 -42.58
C GLU A 41 -7.19 -2.29 -41.84
N GLN A 42 -8.24 -1.71 -42.42
CA GLN A 42 -9.59 -1.77 -41.86
C GLN A 42 -10.10 -3.23 -41.79
N ASN A 43 -9.89 -4.02 -42.83
CA ASN A 43 -10.29 -5.42 -42.76
C ASN A 43 -9.50 -6.23 -41.71
N ARG A 44 -8.20 -5.98 -41.57
CA ARG A 44 -7.39 -6.59 -40.49
C ARG A 44 -7.88 -6.14 -39.10
N ALA A 45 -8.18 -4.87 -38.92
CA ALA A 45 -8.73 -4.34 -37.66
C ALA A 45 -10.10 -4.99 -37.35
N MET A 46 -10.98 -5.11 -38.35
CA MET A 46 -12.26 -5.81 -38.17
C MET A 46 -12.07 -7.30 -37.89
N GLN A 47 -11.18 -7.98 -38.59
CA GLN A 47 -10.89 -9.40 -38.35
C GLN A 47 -10.34 -9.61 -36.92
N THR A 48 -9.49 -8.71 -36.45
CA THR A 48 -8.97 -8.75 -35.05
C THR A 48 -10.09 -8.51 -34.03
N GLN A 49 -10.98 -7.55 -34.29
CA GLN A 49 -12.14 -7.30 -33.42
C GLN A 49 -13.12 -8.49 -33.40
N VAL A 50 -13.39 -9.08 -34.56
CA VAL A 50 -14.25 -10.27 -34.65
C VAL A 50 -13.58 -11.48 -34.01
N ALA A 51 -12.27 -11.66 -34.17
CA ALA A 51 -11.53 -12.74 -33.49
C ALA A 51 -11.58 -12.57 -31.96
N ASN A 52 -11.44 -11.34 -31.45
CA ASN A 52 -11.55 -11.05 -30.02
C ASN A 52 -12.97 -11.26 -29.47
N LEU A 53 -14.00 -11.05 -30.30
CA LEU A 53 -15.40 -11.32 -29.92
C LEU A 53 -15.75 -12.81 -29.97
N LEU A 54 -15.20 -13.55 -30.94
CA LEU A 54 -15.47 -14.99 -31.10
C LEU A 54 -14.61 -15.86 -30.19
N HIS A 55 -13.43 -15.36 -29.82
CA HIS A 55 -12.52 -16.01 -28.88
C HIS A 55 -12.13 -15.02 -27.77
N PRO A 56 -13.07 -14.66 -26.88
CA PRO A 56 -12.72 -13.83 -25.75
C PRO A 56 -11.60 -14.54 -24.98
N THR A 57 -10.50 -13.86 -24.80
CA THR A 57 -9.44 -14.34 -23.90
C THR A 57 -10.11 -14.59 -22.55
N PRO A 58 -10.11 -15.83 -22.02
CA PRO A 58 -10.71 -16.08 -20.73
C PRO A 58 -10.04 -15.15 -19.71
N THR A 59 -10.78 -14.20 -19.21
CA THR A 59 -10.36 -13.44 -18.02
C THR A 59 -10.43 -14.44 -16.88
N ILE A 60 -9.29 -15.01 -16.52
CA ILE A 60 -9.17 -15.82 -15.30
C ILE A 60 -9.35 -14.80 -14.17
N ILE A 61 -10.56 -14.73 -13.63
CA ILE A 61 -10.82 -14.03 -12.37
C ILE A 61 -10.29 -14.98 -11.30
N PRO A 62 -9.18 -14.62 -10.63
CA PRO A 62 -8.65 -15.48 -9.58
C PRO A 62 -9.72 -15.62 -8.49
N ASP A 63 -9.95 -16.84 -8.02
CA ASP A 63 -10.88 -17.11 -6.94
C ASP A 63 -10.41 -16.34 -5.69
N PRO A 64 -11.23 -15.46 -5.10
CA PRO A 64 -10.90 -14.77 -3.86
C PRO A 64 -10.42 -15.71 -2.74
N MET A 65 -10.87 -16.95 -2.75
CA MET A 65 -10.46 -17.98 -1.79
C MET A 65 -8.97 -18.30 -1.82
N THR A 66 -8.33 -18.24 -2.99
CA THR A 66 -6.89 -18.48 -3.12
C THR A 66 -6.08 -17.40 -2.40
N TYR A 67 -6.51 -16.14 -2.53
CA TYR A 67 -5.82 -15.02 -1.90
C TYR A 67 -6.06 -14.92 -0.39
N ILE A 68 -7.20 -15.38 0.11
CA ILE A 68 -7.46 -15.41 1.56
C ILE A 68 -6.41 -16.24 2.28
N ASN A 69 -6.01 -17.39 1.73
CA ASN A 69 -5.00 -18.23 2.34
C ASN A 69 -3.63 -17.57 2.34
N GLU A 70 -3.27 -16.83 1.29
CA GLU A 70 -2.02 -16.07 1.25
C GLU A 70 -2.03 -14.91 2.24
N ILE A 71 -3.15 -14.17 2.35
CA ILE A 71 -3.31 -13.07 3.31
C ILE A 71 -3.28 -13.58 4.76
N ARG A 72 -3.94 -14.69 5.05
CA ARG A 72 -3.92 -15.31 6.38
C ARG A 72 -2.52 -15.82 6.76
N SER A 73 -1.70 -16.18 5.79
CA SER A 73 -0.31 -16.56 6.04
C SER A 73 0.56 -15.40 6.56
N LEU A 74 0.12 -14.15 6.40
CA LEU A 74 0.76 -12.96 7.00
C LEU A 74 0.54 -12.89 8.52
N ALA A 75 -0.35 -13.71 9.08
CA ALA A 75 -0.73 -13.82 10.48
C ALA A 75 -1.09 -12.46 11.12
N ARG A 76 -0.14 -11.55 11.27
CA ARG A 76 -0.32 -10.23 11.89
C ARG A 76 0.07 -9.11 10.92
N LEU A 77 -0.85 -8.19 10.68
CA LEU A 77 -0.59 -6.98 9.90
C LEU A 77 -0.37 -5.81 10.88
N GLU A 78 0.87 -5.62 11.29
CA GLU A 78 1.29 -4.47 12.10
C GLU A 78 1.25 -3.22 11.22
N THR A 79 0.48 -2.23 11.59
CA THR A 79 0.23 -1.05 10.74
C THR A 79 0.64 0.26 11.37
N ILE A 80 0.84 0.28 12.69
CA ILE A 80 1.30 1.47 13.43
C ILE A 80 2.06 1.07 14.69
N GLN A 81 3.06 1.88 15.03
CA GLN A 81 3.81 1.79 16.26
C GLN A 81 3.87 3.15 16.93
N TYR A 82 3.54 3.20 18.21
CA TYR A 82 3.74 4.35 19.08
C TYR A 82 4.91 4.11 20.03
N SER A 83 5.74 5.15 20.19
CA SER A 83 6.73 5.21 21.28
C SER A 83 6.22 6.23 22.30
N VAL A 84 5.99 5.76 23.52
CA VAL A 84 5.37 6.55 24.58
C VAL A 84 6.32 6.64 25.77
N GLU A 85 6.46 7.82 26.34
CA GLU A 85 7.19 8.07 27.58
C GLU A 85 6.21 8.47 28.68
N LYS A 86 6.37 7.88 29.86
CA LYS A 86 5.57 8.21 31.05
C LYS A 86 6.46 8.33 32.28
N VAL A 87 6.15 9.31 33.11
CA VAL A 87 6.78 9.48 34.42
C VAL A 87 5.83 8.97 35.49
N ILE A 88 6.26 7.97 36.23
CA ILE A 88 5.47 7.29 37.26
C ILE A 88 6.12 7.54 38.62
N THR A 89 5.30 7.91 39.59
CA THR A 89 5.71 8.02 40.97
C THR A 89 5.13 6.84 41.76
N GLY A 90 5.99 6.06 42.40
CA GLY A 90 5.61 5.04 43.37
C GLY A 90 6.00 5.47 44.78
N GLU A 91 5.19 5.18 45.78
CA GLU A 91 5.49 5.49 47.18
C GLU A 91 4.93 4.39 48.11
N THR A 92 5.75 3.95 49.04
CA THR A 92 5.34 3.04 50.11
C THR A 92 5.54 3.75 51.44
N GLY A 93 4.61 3.56 52.38
CA GLY A 93 4.68 4.20 53.68
C GLY A 93 4.30 5.67 53.62
N GLY A 94 3.03 6.00 53.77
CA GLY A 94 2.52 7.38 53.75
C GLY A 94 2.13 7.89 55.11
N GLY A 95 1.63 9.13 55.16
CA GLY A 95 1.06 9.79 56.35
C GLY A 95 1.98 10.84 56.97
N ALA A 96 1.66 11.26 58.21
CA ALA A 96 2.32 12.39 58.88
C ALA A 96 3.84 12.17 59.10
N LEU A 97 4.31 10.91 59.09
CA LEU A 97 5.71 10.57 59.29
C LEU A 97 6.39 10.00 58.02
N ALA A 98 5.83 10.31 56.84
CA ALA A 98 6.36 9.84 55.55
C ALA A 98 7.86 10.16 55.37
N PHE A 99 8.32 11.33 55.83
CA PHE A 99 9.73 11.73 55.77
C PHE A 99 10.70 10.72 56.44
N ALA A 100 10.19 9.95 57.41
CA ALA A 100 11.00 8.98 58.15
C ALA A 100 10.80 7.54 57.68
N PHE A 101 9.59 7.19 57.22
CA PHE A 101 9.17 5.80 56.98
C PHE A 101 8.71 5.53 55.52
N SER A 102 8.76 6.51 54.62
CA SER A 102 8.40 6.26 53.23
C SER A 102 9.60 5.86 52.37
N ASP A 103 9.31 5.15 51.28
CA ASP A 103 10.22 4.92 50.16
C ASP A 103 9.50 5.36 48.90
N LYS A 104 10.04 6.38 48.23
CA LYS A 104 9.45 7.01 47.08
C LYS A 104 10.40 6.86 45.86
N ILE A 105 9.85 6.47 44.75
CA ILE A 105 10.57 6.33 43.49
C ILE A 105 9.91 7.16 42.39
N LEU A 106 10.74 7.89 41.63
CA LEU A 106 10.34 8.55 40.39
C LEU A 106 10.97 7.78 39.24
N PHE A 107 10.12 7.18 38.43
CA PHE A 107 10.50 6.30 37.33
C PHE A 107 10.11 6.88 35.99
N VAL A 108 11.05 6.92 35.05
CA VAL A 108 10.80 7.30 33.65
C VAL A 108 10.70 6.01 32.85
N GLY A 109 9.49 5.69 32.38
CA GLY A 109 9.19 4.53 31.56
C GLY A 109 9.08 4.91 30.10
N HIS A 110 9.90 4.30 29.26
CA HIS A 110 9.75 4.32 27.80
C HIS A 110 9.12 3.01 27.36
N GLY A 111 8.12 3.07 26.49
CA GLY A 111 7.48 1.86 25.98
C GLY A 111 7.11 1.98 24.52
N THR A 112 6.84 0.82 23.96
CA THR A 112 6.39 0.66 22.57
C THR A 112 5.05 -0.03 22.57
N VAL A 113 4.10 0.54 21.83
CA VAL A 113 2.79 -0.05 21.58
C VAL A 113 2.63 -0.23 20.08
N ILE A 114 2.39 -1.47 19.64
CA ILE A 114 2.18 -1.82 18.24
C ILE A 114 0.74 -2.26 18.08
N ALA A 115 0.02 -1.67 17.13
CA ALA A 115 -1.34 -2.05 16.78
C ALA A 115 -1.46 -2.42 15.31
N GLY A 116 -2.46 -3.22 15.01
CA GLY A 116 -2.70 -3.74 13.67
C GLY A 116 -3.90 -4.66 13.62
N ILE A 117 -3.98 -5.47 12.58
CA ILE A 117 -5.06 -6.44 12.37
C ILE A 117 -4.50 -7.85 12.43
N ASP A 118 -5.15 -8.70 13.21
CA ASP A 118 -4.92 -10.15 13.20
C ASP A 118 -5.62 -10.75 11.97
N MET A 119 -4.84 -11.03 10.94
CA MET A 119 -5.33 -11.57 9.67
C MET A 119 -5.76 -13.04 9.77
N GLU A 120 -5.38 -13.77 10.82
CA GLU A 120 -5.90 -15.13 11.06
C GLU A 120 -7.40 -15.13 11.34
N LYS A 121 -7.92 -14.02 11.86
CA LYS A 121 -9.35 -13.80 12.12
C LYS A 121 -10.17 -13.49 10.86
N LEU A 122 -9.52 -13.20 9.72
CA LEU A 122 -10.21 -12.98 8.45
C LEU A 122 -10.76 -14.31 7.92
N GLN A 123 -12.08 -14.40 7.80
CA GLN A 123 -12.76 -15.58 7.29
C GLN A 123 -13.14 -15.40 5.82
N PRO A 124 -13.30 -16.49 5.04
CA PRO A 124 -13.75 -16.43 3.65
C PRO A 124 -15.06 -15.67 3.47
N GLU A 125 -15.97 -15.80 4.41
CA GLU A 125 -17.28 -15.15 4.42
C GLU A 125 -17.20 -13.62 4.58
N ASN A 126 -16.04 -13.13 5.03
CA ASN A 126 -15.76 -11.69 5.16
C ASN A 126 -15.35 -11.04 3.83
N MET A 127 -15.21 -11.83 2.76
CA MET A 127 -14.81 -11.33 1.45
C MET A 127 -15.85 -11.75 0.40
N ARG A 128 -16.34 -10.77 -0.38
CA ARG A 128 -17.36 -10.99 -1.41
C ARG A 128 -16.98 -10.23 -2.67
N TYR A 129 -16.91 -10.94 -3.78
CA TYR A 129 -16.64 -10.31 -5.08
C TYR A 129 -17.89 -10.38 -5.96
N GLU A 130 -18.49 -9.22 -6.26
CA GLU A 130 -19.67 -9.10 -7.08
C GLU A 130 -19.59 -7.88 -7.99
N ASN A 131 -20.04 -8.02 -9.22
CA ASN A 131 -20.12 -6.92 -10.20
C ASN A 131 -18.79 -6.12 -10.36
N GLY A 132 -17.63 -6.79 -10.20
CA GLY A 132 -16.33 -6.13 -10.32
C GLY A 132 -15.88 -5.36 -9.07
N VAL A 133 -16.59 -5.50 -7.94
CA VAL A 133 -16.27 -4.88 -6.66
C VAL A 133 -15.93 -5.96 -5.63
N LEU A 134 -14.78 -5.84 -4.99
CA LEU A 134 -14.40 -6.67 -3.85
C LEU A 134 -14.81 -5.98 -2.56
N THR A 135 -15.76 -6.56 -1.85
CA THR A 135 -16.17 -6.11 -0.52
C THR A 135 -15.45 -6.92 0.54
N VAL A 136 -14.76 -6.26 1.45
CA VAL A 136 -13.97 -6.89 2.51
C VAL A 136 -14.44 -6.36 3.87
N LYS A 137 -14.79 -7.27 4.78
CA LYS A 137 -15.02 -6.98 6.19
C LYS A 137 -13.77 -7.35 6.97
N LEU A 138 -12.96 -6.35 7.34
CA LEU A 138 -11.76 -6.59 8.12
C LEU A 138 -12.10 -6.87 9.59
N PRO A 139 -11.31 -7.74 10.26
CA PRO A 139 -11.31 -7.79 11.71
C PRO A 139 -10.98 -6.41 12.30
N PRO A 140 -11.47 -6.08 13.50
CA PRO A 140 -11.11 -4.83 14.15
C PRO A 140 -9.63 -4.80 14.48
N ALA A 141 -9.03 -3.61 14.41
CA ALA A 141 -7.67 -3.41 14.86
C ALA A 141 -7.54 -3.67 16.36
N GLU A 142 -6.44 -4.26 16.75
CA GLU A 142 -6.13 -4.57 18.16
C GLU A 142 -4.68 -4.23 18.49
N VAL A 143 -4.37 -4.12 19.78
CA VAL A 143 -2.98 -4.01 20.24
C VAL A 143 -2.33 -5.38 20.14
N LEU A 144 -1.29 -5.48 19.31
CA LEU A 144 -0.54 -6.71 19.08
C LEU A 144 0.62 -6.85 20.06
N VAL A 145 1.23 -5.72 20.46
CA VAL A 145 2.34 -5.66 21.42
C VAL A 145 2.19 -4.39 22.24
N ALA A 146 2.37 -4.51 23.56
CA ALA A 146 2.61 -3.40 24.46
C ALA A 146 3.73 -3.82 25.40
N THR A 147 4.83 -3.09 25.42
CA THR A 147 6.00 -3.47 26.19
C THR A 147 6.80 -2.27 26.67
N LEU A 148 7.41 -2.38 27.84
CA LEU A 148 8.36 -1.42 28.37
C LEU A 148 9.75 -1.69 27.78
N ASP A 149 10.40 -0.64 27.27
CA ASP A 149 11.81 -0.69 26.87
C ASP A 149 12.69 -0.55 28.13
N ASN A 150 13.20 -1.67 28.61
CA ASN A 150 14.00 -1.70 29.82
C ASN A 150 15.38 -1.05 29.68
N GLU A 151 15.89 -0.89 28.45
CA GLU A 151 17.18 -0.22 28.20
C GLU A 151 17.05 1.30 28.30
N LYS A 152 15.87 1.85 27.90
CA LYS A 152 15.60 3.28 27.93
C LYS A 152 14.88 3.71 29.20
N SER A 153 14.29 2.79 29.95
CA SER A 153 13.56 3.08 31.18
C SER A 153 14.48 3.07 32.38
N TYR A 154 14.38 4.08 33.23
CA TYR A 154 15.28 4.24 34.37
C TYR A 154 14.59 4.87 35.57
N VAL A 155 15.18 4.63 36.75
CA VAL A 155 14.86 5.34 37.98
C VAL A 155 15.53 6.70 37.93
N TYR A 156 14.73 7.76 37.86
CA TYR A 156 15.22 9.14 37.86
C TYR A 156 15.64 9.60 39.25
N ASP A 157 14.82 9.29 40.28
CA ASP A 157 15.10 9.64 41.67
C ASP A 157 14.47 8.60 42.60
N ARG A 158 15.12 8.36 43.75
CA ARG A 158 14.60 7.54 44.84
C ARG A 158 14.93 8.16 46.19
N GLN A 159 13.91 8.39 46.99
CA GLN A 159 14.01 8.97 48.31
C GLN A 159 13.50 7.98 49.34
N THR A 160 14.39 7.48 50.19
CA THR A 160 14.06 6.54 51.25
C THR A 160 14.19 7.23 52.62
N GLY A 161 13.17 7.13 53.41
CA GLY A 161 13.14 7.70 54.77
C GLY A 161 14.22 7.07 55.67
N PHE A 162 14.74 7.87 56.58
CA PHE A 162 15.92 7.50 57.41
C PHE A 162 15.68 6.36 58.42
N LEU A 163 14.38 6.01 58.68
CA LEU A 163 14.00 4.90 59.56
C LEU A 163 13.43 3.70 58.78
N THR A 164 13.52 3.69 57.47
CA THR A 164 13.07 2.57 56.66
C THR A 164 14.18 2.06 55.71
N LYS A 165 13.94 0.93 55.05
CA LYS A 165 14.81 0.38 54.02
C LYS A 165 14.12 0.49 52.68
N PRO A 166 14.88 0.63 51.58
CA PRO A 166 14.31 0.57 50.24
C PRO A 166 13.47 -0.70 50.04
N ASP A 167 12.23 -0.53 49.56
CA ASP A 167 11.36 -1.67 49.21
C ASP A 167 11.87 -2.29 47.87
N PRO A 168 12.31 -3.55 47.88
CA PRO A 168 12.84 -4.22 46.68
C PRO A 168 11.75 -4.43 45.63
N ASN A 169 10.47 -4.41 45.97
CA ASN A 169 9.36 -4.64 45.06
C ASN A 169 8.80 -3.35 44.45
N LEU A 170 9.12 -2.20 45.01
CA LEU A 170 8.54 -0.91 44.58
C LEU A 170 8.89 -0.61 43.11
N GLU A 171 10.13 -0.85 42.70
CA GLU A 171 10.53 -0.64 41.30
C GLU A 171 9.79 -1.58 40.34
N THR A 172 9.61 -2.86 40.71
CA THR A 172 8.83 -3.81 39.88
C THR A 172 7.39 -3.36 39.73
N GLN A 173 6.76 -2.89 40.81
CA GLN A 173 5.40 -2.38 40.79
C GLN A 173 5.28 -1.13 39.89
N VAL A 174 6.21 -0.21 40.01
CA VAL A 174 6.22 1.03 39.19
C VAL A 174 6.43 0.71 37.72
N ARG A 175 7.27 -0.27 37.36
CA ARG A 175 7.44 -0.73 35.98
C ARG A 175 6.15 -1.33 35.41
N GLN A 176 5.43 -2.12 36.18
CA GLN A 176 4.13 -2.67 35.77
C GLN A 176 3.09 -1.58 35.56
N VAL A 177 3.03 -0.59 36.45
CA VAL A 177 2.14 0.57 36.30
C VAL A 177 2.54 1.38 35.06
N ALA A 178 3.83 1.60 34.82
CA ALA A 178 4.31 2.31 33.64
C ALA A 178 3.85 1.64 32.34
N GLU A 179 3.95 0.32 32.24
CA GLU A 179 3.49 -0.43 31.08
C GLU A 179 1.99 -0.27 30.85
N GLN A 180 1.19 -0.32 31.91
CA GLN A 180 -0.25 -0.09 31.83
C GLN A 180 -0.61 1.34 31.41
N GLU A 181 0.08 2.35 31.96
CA GLU A 181 -0.16 3.75 31.63
C GLU A 181 0.30 4.10 30.20
N ILE A 182 1.36 3.45 29.70
CA ILE A 182 1.83 3.55 28.31
C ILE A 182 0.78 2.98 27.37
N LEU A 183 0.27 1.78 27.64
CA LEU A 183 -0.80 1.17 26.86
C LEU A 183 -2.05 2.04 26.84
N LYS A 184 -2.47 2.50 28.01
CA LYS A 184 -3.64 3.37 28.16
C LYS A 184 -3.49 4.66 27.35
N ALA A 185 -2.34 5.33 27.42
CA ALA A 185 -2.08 6.54 26.66
C ALA A 185 -2.16 6.29 25.15
N ALA A 186 -1.59 5.18 24.63
CA ALA A 186 -1.68 4.85 23.24
C ALA A 186 -3.12 4.61 22.76
N LEU A 187 -3.95 3.99 23.61
CA LEU A 187 -5.38 3.78 23.33
C LEU A 187 -6.16 5.11 23.34
N GLU A 188 -5.90 5.99 24.32
CA GLU A 188 -6.50 7.32 24.40
C GLU A 188 -6.12 8.22 23.22
N ASP A 189 -4.90 8.07 22.68
CA ASP A 189 -4.40 8.77 21.50
C ASP A 189 -4.92 8.17 20.17
N GLY A 190 -5.81 7.16 20.21
CA GLY A 190 -6.50 6.61 19.05
C GLY A 190 -5.63 5.69 18.18
N ILE A 191 -4.70 4.94 18.77
CA ILE A 191 -3.82 4.03 18.03
C ILE A 191 -4.61 2.98 17.22
N LEU A 192 -5.77 2.53 17.71
CA LEU A 192 -6.58 1.51 17.05
C LEU A 192 -7.27 2.06 15.79
N GLU A 193 -7.81 3.28 15.86
CA GLU A 193 -8.43 3.96 14.73
C GLU A 193 -7.40 4.21 13.61
N GLN A 194 -6.21 4.64 13.99
CA GLN A 194 -5.12 4.81 13.04
C GLN A 194 -4.64 3.48 12.45
N ALA A 195 -4.53 2.45 13.29
CA ALA A 195 -4.16 1.11 12.83
C ALA A 195 -5.14 0.58 11.79
N GLN A 196 -6.45 0.74 12.04
CA GLN A 196 -7.49 0.33 11.10
C GLN A 196 -7.39 1.07 9.77
N ALA A 197 -7.26 2.39 9.79
CA ALA A 197 -7.15 3.22 8.58
C ALA A 197 -5.88 2.89 7.76
N ASN A 198 -4.77 2.65 8.43
CA ASN A 198 -3.53 2.26 7.79
C ASN A 198 -3.63 0.87 7.14
N ALA A 199 -4.28 -0.09 7.83
CA ALA A 199 -4.53 -1.42 7.30
C ALA A 199 -5.40 -1.38 6.04
N GLU A 200 -6.50 -0.62 6.07
CA GLU A 200 -7.39 -0.45 4.91
C GLU A 200 -6.63 0.16 3.72
N THR A 201 -5.80 1.18 3.98
CA THR A 201 -4.98 1.82 2.95
C THR A 201 -3.95 0.86 2.34
N TYR A 202 -3.29 0.07 3.16
CA TYR A 202 -2.32 -0.93 2.71
C TYR A 202 -3.00 -2.03 1.90
N LEU A 203 -4.07 -2.60 2.43
CA LEU A 203 -4.80 -3.69 1.80
C LEU A 203 -5.51 -3.25 0.51
N PHE A 204 -5.97 -2.00 0.43
CA PHE A 204 -6.50 -1.46 -0.83
C PHE A 204 -5.46 -1.52 -1.96
N LYS A 205 -4.23 -1.07 -1.68
CA LYS A 205 -3.13 -1.13 -2.66
C LYS A 205 -2.75 -2.58 -2.99
N PHE A 206 -2.75 -3.43 -1.99
CA PHE A 206 -2.44 -4.85 -2.14
C PHE A 206 -3.47 -5.55 -3.04
N PHE A 207 -4.76 -5.38 -2.77
CA PHE A 207 -5.83 -5.94 -3.60
C PHE A 207 -5.84 -5.36 -5.02
N ALA A 208 -5.56 -4.07 -5.18
CA ALA A 208 -5.42 -3.46 -6.50
C ALA A 208 -4.29 -4.12 -7.32
N ALA A 209 -3.15 -4.42 -6.70
CA ALA A 209 -2.04 -5.12 -7.34
C ALA A 209 -2.38 -6.58 -7.71
N LEU A 210 -3.30 -7.21 -6.97
CA LEU A 210 -3.82 -8.55 -7.26
C LEU A 210 -4.94 -8.57 -8.33
N GLY A 211 -5.31 -7.41 -8.90
CA GLY A 211 -6.33 -7.31 -9.93
C GLY A 211 -7.73 -6.92 -9.43
N PHE A 212 -7.87 -6.48 -8.17
CA PHE A 212 -9.11 -5.97 -7.57
C PHE A 212 -9.04 -4.45 -7.30
N PRO A 213 -9.01 -3.60 -8.35
CA PRO A 213 -8.85 -2.15 -8.18
C PRO A 213 -10.05 -1.50 -7.50
N ASN A 214 -11.22 -2.15 -7.54
CA ASN A 214 -12.44 -1.67 -6.90
C ASN A 214 -12.69 -2.45 -5.60
N THR A 215 -11.86 -2.18 -4.58
CA THR A 215 -12.04 -2.78 -3.25
C THR A 215 -12.69 -1.79 -2.30
N ILE A 216 -13.68 -2.23 -1.54
CA ILE A 216 -14.33 -1.46 -0.48
C ILE A 216 -14.25 -2.22 0.84
N PHE A 217 -14.00 -1.49 1.93
CA PHE A 217 -14.00 -2.03 3.28
C PHE A 217 -15.29 -1.68 3.98
N VAL A 218 -15.89 -2.68 4.64
CA VAL A 218 -17.14 -2.53 5.40
C VAL A 218 -16.90 -2.90 6.87
N LYS A 219 -17.66 -2.27 7.77
CA LYS A 219 -17.58 -2.51 9.22
C LYS A 219 -18.45 -3.68 9.66
#